data_698e2b98e66eb8d86ea3a3a12a343b62
#
_entry.id   698e2b98e66eb8d86ea3a3a12a343b62
#
_cell.length_a   1.000
_cell.length_b   1.000
_cell.length_c   1.000
_cell.angle_alpha   90.00
_cell.angle_beta   90.00
_cell.angle_gamma   90.00
#
_symmetry.space_group_name_H-M   'P 1'
#
loop_
_entity.id
_entity.type
_entity.pdbx_description
1 polymer ?
#
loop_
_entity_poly.entity_id
_entity_poly.type
_entity_poly.pdbx_seq_one_letter_code
_entity_poly.pdbx_strand_id
1 'polypeptide(L)'
;DIVDLAIQSMSSLTSQPSMNAVVEALKGTERDTGLNTEQLIELSHYYQGVRQIFTGFESEMKTPNTEIYKYEIPGGQYSNLLAQVKAMGSADQFEEIKHLYKDANDLLGNIVKVTPSSKVVGDMAIFMSKNGLTKDNIMTEGAEVSYPDSVVDYFLGNIGQPEGGFPADLQKIVLKGQKPIEGRAGALLPPADWEAIEKHLHEAHALKKVNPRNVLSYALYPKVYDDYVNHEEVYTDVSKLSSDVFFFGLAKGEETSIEIGEGKDILIKYIDMTEPNTEGI
;
A
#
# COMPACT_ATOMS: atom_id res chain seq x y z
N ASP A 1 10.74 -22.95 14.28
CA ASP A 1 10.82 -21.64 13.64
C ASP A 1 9.53 -21.37 12.87
N ILE A 2 9.16 -20.10 12.71
CA ILE A 2 8.01 -19.66 11.91
C ILE A 2 8.56 -18.79 10.79
N VAL A 3 8.09 -19.01 9.55
CA VAL A 3 8.49 -18.26 8.37
C VAL A 3 7.26 -17.84 7.56
N ASP A 4 7.30 -16.67 6.97
CA ASP A 4 6.26 -16.16 6.08
C ASP A 4 6.60 -16.51 4.64
N LEU A 5 5.67 -17.15 3.95
CA LEU A 5 5.82 -17.62 2.58
C LEU A 5 4.59 -17.23 1.76
N ALA A 6 4.72 -17.18 0.44
CA ALA A 6 3.62 -16.96 -0.47
C ALA A 6 3.37 -18.21 -1.34
N ILE A 7 2.10 -18.43 -1.73
CA ILE A 7 1.79 -19.50 -2.68
C ILE A 7 2.59 -19.31 -3.96
N GLN A 8 3.05 -20.37 -4.60
CA GLN A 8 4.02 -20.34 -5.71
C GLN A 8 3.69 -19.30 -6.79
N SER A 9 2.44 -19.23 -7.23
CA SER A 9 2.02 -18.30 -8.29
C SER A 9 2.01 -16.82 -7.88
N MET A 10 2.06 -16.52 -6.59
CA MET A 10 2.09 -15.17 -6.00
C MET A 10 3.41 -14.86 -5.29
N SER A 11 4.40 -15.72 -5.43
CA SER A 11 5.68 -15.66 -4.71
C SER A 11 6.78 -14.94 -5.49
N SER A 12 7.92 -14.75 -4.82
CA SER A 12 9.13 -14.15 -5.40
C SER A 12 9.00 -12.66 -5.74
N LEU A 13 9.93 -12.14 -6.52
CA LEU A 13 10.05 -10.71 -6.85
C LEU A 13 10.11 -9.85 -5.58
N THR A 14 9.07 -9.08 -5.29
CA THR A 14 8.93 -8.26 -4.08
C THR A 14 8.03 -8.91 -3.01
N SER A 15 7.52 -10.10 -3.27
CA SER A 15 6.76 -10.93 -2.32
C SER A 15 7.68 -11.88 -1.53
N GLN A 16 7.09 -12.75 -0.71
CA GLN A 16 7.81 -13.76 0.04
C GLN A 16 8.30 -14.91 -0.86
N PRO A 17 9.23 -15.74 -0.36
CA PRO A 17 9.66 -16.96 -1.08
C PRO A 17 8.49 -17.91 -1.33
N SER A 18 8.66 -18.77 -2.36
CA SER A 18 7.64 -19.74 -2.73
C SER A 18 7.40 -20.79 -1.65
N MET A 19 6.18 -20.85 -1.12
CA MET A 19 5.76 -21.86 -0.15
C MET A 19 5.92 -23.27 -0.70
N ASN A 20 5.48 -23.51 -1.94
CA ASN A 20 5.58 -24.82 -2.57
C ASN A 20 7.05 -25.32 -2.64
N ALA A 21 7.97 -24.41 -3.01
CA ALA A 21 9.39 -24.76 -3.09
C ALA A 21 10.00 -25.04 -1.71
N VAL A 22 9.67 -24.23 -0.71
CA VAL A 22 10.19 -24.43 0.66
C VAL A 22 9.65 -25.71 1.28
N VAL A 23 8.34 -25.99 1.12
CA VAL A 23 7.72 -27.21 1.61
C VAL A 23 8.38 -28.46 1.01
N GLU A 24 8.60 -28.49 -0.32
CA GLU A 24 9.30 -29.62 -0.98
C GLU A 24 10.77 -29.74 -0.53
N ALA A 25 11.47 -28.61 -0.39
CA ALA A 25 12.87 -28.62 0.05
C ALA A 25 13.05 -29.15 1.49
N LEU A 26 12.06 -28.98 2.34
CA LEU A 26 12.11 -29.43 3.75
C LEU A 26 11.55 -30.83 3.94
N LYS A 27 10.92 -31.41 2.94
CA LYS A 27 10.29 -32.74 3.00
C LYS A 27 11.27 -33.83 3.42
N GLY A 28 10.90 -34.63 4.41
CA GLY A 28 11.74 -35.68 4.97
C GLY A 28 12.91 -35.20 5.83
N THR A 29 12.98 -33.90 6.13
CA THR A 29 13.94 -33.35 7.12
C THR A 29 13.31 -33.20 8.49
N GLU A 30 14.08 -32.83 9.51
CA GLU A 30 13.56 -32.51 10.85
C GLU A 30 12.61 -31.30 10.86
N ARG A 31 12.60 -30.50 9.77
CA ARG A 31 11.76 -29.32 9.59
C ARG A 31 10.65 -29.56 8.57
N ASP A 32 10.34 -30.81 8.28
CA ASP A 32 9.21 -31.16 7.41
C ASP A 32 7.92 -30.54 7.97
N THR A 33 7.23 -29.80 7.10
CA THR A 33 6.03 -29.06 7.49
C THR A 33 4.78 -29.94 7.59
N GLY A 34 4.78 -31.11 6.97
CA GLY A 34 3.62 -31.98 6.82
C GLY A 34 2.50 -31.42 5.92
N LEU A 35 2.73 -30.30 5.22
CA LEU A 35 1.74 -29.73 4.31
C LEU A 35 1.57 -30.57 3.05
N ASN A 36 0.34 -30.67 2.55
CA ASN A 36 0.01 -31.42 1.35
C ASN A 36 0.40 -30.64 0.11
N THR A 37 1.43 -31.13 -0.60
CA THR A 37 1.96 -30.47 -1.80
C THR A 37 0.95 -30.40 -2.95
N GLU A 38 0.11 -31.44 -3.13
CA GLU A 38 -0.87 -31.43 -4.22
C GLU A 38 -1.94 -30.34 -4.01
N GLN A 39 -2.40 -30.17 -2.77
CA GLN A 39 -3.32 -29.06 -2.44
C GLN A 39 -2.66 -27.68 -2.65
N LEU A 40 -1.39 -27.54 -2.34
CA LEU A 40 -0.65 -26.30 -2.62
C LEU A 40 -0.52 -26.04 -4.12
N ILE A 41 -0.38 -27.08 -4.94
CA ILE A 41 -0.37 -26.97 -6.40
C ILE A 41 -1.73 -26.55 -6.94
N GLU A 42 -2.81 -27.14 -6.45
CA GLU A 42 -4.18 -26.75 -6.84
C GLU A 42 -4.47 -25.29 -6.50
N LEU A 43 -4.13 -24.84 -5.31
CA LEU A 43 -4.22 -23.45 -4.91
C LEU A 43 -3.37 -22.53 -5.81
N SER A 44 -2.16 -22.99 -6.15
CA SER A 44 -1.29 -22.23 -7.04
C SER A 44 -1.88 -22.08 -8.46
N HIS A 45 -2.54 -23.10 -8.99
CA HIS A 45 -3.22 -23.02 -10.28
C HIS A 45 -4.39 -22.03 -10.24
N TYR A 46 -5.18 -22.05 -9.18
CA TYR A 46 -6.25 -21.07 -8.99
C TYR A 46 -5.69 -19.63 -9.00
N TYR A 47 -4.69 -19.35 -8.16
CA TYR A 47 -4.09 -18.02 -8.08
C TYR A 47 -3.31 -17.60 -9.32
N GLN A 48 -2.83 -18.55 -10.13
CA GLN A 48 -2.25 -18.25 -11.44
C GLN A 48 -3.29 -17.62 -12.38
N GLY A 49 -4.53 -18.12 -12.36
CA GLY A 49 -5.64 -17.52 -13.11
C GLY A 49 -6.00 -16.14 -12.58
N VAL A 50 -6.11 -16.00 -11.26
CA VAL A 50 -6.37 -14.69 -10.61
C VAL A 50 -5.29 -13.67 -10.97
N ARG A 51 -4.01 -14.06 -10.90
CA ARG A 51 -2.87 -13.18 -11.21
C ARG A 51 -2.93 -12.61 -12.63
N GLN A 52 -3.43 -13.36 -13.61
CA GLN A 52 -3.56 -12.88 -14.99
C GLN A 52 -4.48 -11.65 -15.08
N ILE A 53 -5.56 -11.62 -14.29
CA ILE A 53 -6.49 -10.48 -14.24
C ILE A 53 -5.78 -9.21 -13.72
N PHE A 54 -4.83 -9.37 -12.83
CA PHE A 54 -4.12 -8.25 -12.17
C PHE A 54 -2.75 -7.94 -12.81
N THR A 55 -2.42 -8.50 -13.97
CA THR A 55 -1.13 -8.30 -14.64
C THR A 55 -0.79 -6.82 -14.87
N GLY A 56 -1.80 -5.97 -15.14
CA GLY A 56 -1.62 -4.54 -15.33
C GLY A 56 -1.14 -3.77 -14.08
N PHE A 57 -1.25 -4.38 -12.89
CA PHE A 57 -0.82 -3.82 -11.61
C PHE A 57 0.50 -4.39 -11.11
N GLU A 58 1.11 -5.34 -11.84
CA GLU A 58 2.39 -5.93 -11.46
C GLU A 58 3.53 -4.91 -11.62
N SER A 59 4.54 -5.02 -10.75
CA SER A 59 5.79 -4.29 -10.95
C SER A 59 6.49 -4.85 -12.21
N GLU A 60 7.28 -4.01 -12.88
CA GLU A 60 8.06 -4.44 -14.07
C GLU A 60 9.22 -5.40 -13.75
N MET A 61 9.41 -5.76 -12.49
CA MET A 61 10.42 -6.71 -12.07
C MET A 61 10.10 -8.09 -12.65
N LYS A 62 11.10 -8.71 -13.26
CA LYS A 62 10.96 -10.05 -13.88
C LYS A 62 11.69 -11.15 -13.10
N THR A 63 12.60 -10.76 -12.22
CA THR A 63 13.41 -11.69 -11.43
C THR A 63 13.55 -11.19 -10.00
N PRO A 64 13.66 -12.08 -9.01
CA PRO A 64 14.08 -11.69 -7.68
C PRO A 64 15.52 -11.17 -7.74
N ASN A 65 15.84 -10.21 -6.87
CA ASN A 65 17.19 -9.71 -6.75
C ASN A 65 17.68 -9.76 -5.30
N THR A 66 18.98 -9.57 -5.10
CA THR A 66 19.61 -9.58 -3.78
C THR A 66 19.84 -8.16 -3.21
N GLU A 67 19.34 -7.15 -3.87
CA GLU A 67 19.52 -5.75 -3.46
C GLU A 67 18.90 -5.45 -2.10
N ILE A 68 17.85 -6.20 -1.72
CA ILE A 68 17.27 -6.12 -0.37
C ILE A 68 18.33 -6.29 0.73
N TYR A 69 19.33 -7.13 0.51
CA TYR A 69 20.41 -7.33 1.49
C TYR A 69 21.44 -6.19 1.50
N LYS A 70 21.49 -5.41 0.41
CA LYS A 70 22.41 -4.27 0.29
C LYS A 70 21.77 -2.98 0.78
N TYR A 71 20.56 -2.69 0.32
CA TYR A 71 19.87 -1.43 0.59
C TYR A 71 18.84 -1.54 1.71
N GLU A 72 18.52 -2.74 2.16
CA GLU A 72 17.60 -3.04 3.24
C GLU A 72 16.17 -2.54 2.99
N ILE A 73 15.76 -2.49 1.72
CA ILE A 73 14.41 -2.08 1.31
C ILE A 73 13.50 -3.31 1.36
N PRO A 74 12.46 -3.34 2.20
CA PRO A 74 11.48 -4.43 2.20
C PRO A 74 10.80 -4.55 0.83
N GLY A 75 10.45 -5.79 0.42
CA GLY A 75 9.91 -6.06 -0.91
C GLY A 75 8.72 -5.21 -1.30
N GLY A 76 7.70 -5.10 -0.43
CA GLY A 76 6.54 -4.23 -0.66
C GLY A 76 6.91 -2.75 -0.77
N GLN A 77 7.85 -2.29 0.04
CA GLN A 77 8.34 -0.92 -0.06
C GLN A 77 9.14 -0.68 -1.33
N TYR A 78 9.89 -1.67 -1.82
CA TYR A 78 10.63 -1.55 -3.08
C TYR A 78 9.70 -1.27 -4.26
N SER A 79 8.63 -2.05 -4.42
CA SER A 79 7.65 -1.84 -5.49
C SER A 79 6.92 -0.51 -5.36
N ASN A 80 6.52 -0.12 -4.15
CA ASN A 80 5.88 1.17 -3.89
C ASN A 80 6.82 2.35 -4.19
N LEU A 81 8.06 2.27 -3.74
CA LEU A 81 9.07 3.30 -3.98
C LEU A 81 9.37 3.47 -5.48
N LEU A 82 9.50 2.35 -6.20
CA LEU A 82 9.71 2.37 -7.66
C LEU A 82 8.53 3.04 -8.38
N ALA A 83 7.29 2.68 -8.03
CA ALA A 83 6.10 3.29 -8.61
C ALA A 83 6.02 4.80 -8.31
N GLN A 84 6.32 5.20 -7.07
CA GLN A 84 6.32 6.58 -6.64
C GLN A 84 7.38 7.42 -7.38
N VAL A 85 8.60 6.92 -7.51
CA VAL A 85 9.70 7.59 -8.21
C VAL A 85 9.40 7.72 -9.71
N LYS A 86 8.79 6.70 -10.34
CA LYS A 86 8.31 6.76 -11.73
C LYS A 86 7.21 7.80 -11.92
N ALA A 87 6.22 7.83 -11.04
CA ALA A 87 5.13 8.81 -11.09
C ALA A 87 5.63 10.27 -10.98
N MET A 88 6.76 10.48 -10.29
CA MET A 88 7.43 11.78 -10.18
C MET A 88 8.35 12.11 -11.39
N GLY A 89 8.45 11.24 -12.39
CA GLY A 89 9.33 11.42 -13.53
C GLY A 89 10.84 11.28 -13.21
N SER A 90 11.20 10.68 -12.09
CA SER A 90 12.58 10.55 -11.59
C SER A 90 13.09 9.10 -11.64
N ALA A 91 12.60 8.30 -12.60
CA ALA A 91 12.95 6.88 -12.69
C ALA A 91 14.46 6.62 -12.85
N ASP A 92 15.18 7.53 -13.48
CA ASP A 92 16.63 7.53 -13.64
C ASP A 92 17.40 7.71 -12.33
N GLN A 93 16.77 8.30 -11.31
CA GLN A 93 17.36 8.51 -9.98
C GLN A 93 17.12 7.33 -9.02
N PHE A 94 16.43 6.28 -9.46
CA PHE A 94 16.05 5.19 -8.56
C PHE A 94 17.24 4.48 -7.91
N GLU A 95 18.36 4.34 -8.63
CA GLU A 95 19.59 3.77 -8.07
C GLU A 95 20.15 4.61 -6.91
N GLU A 96 20.19 5.92 -7.08
CA GLU A 96 20.60 6.86 -6.03
C GLU A 96 19.65 6.79 -4.83
N ILE A 97 18.33 6.77 -5.08
CA ILE A 97 17.30 6.71 -4.04
C ILE A 97 17.42 5.42 -3.22
N LYS A 98 17.81 4.29 -3.82
CA LYS A 98 18.08 3.05 -3.06
C LYS A 98 19.24 3.22 -2.06
N HIS A 99 20.30 3.89 -2.46
CA HIS A 99 21.41 4.22 -1.54
C HIS A 99 20.92 5.15 -0.43
N LEU A 100 20.21 6.21 -0.79
CA LEU A 100 19.67 7.16 0.18
C LEU A 100 18.62 6.52 1.11
N TYR A 101 17.92 5.46 0.69
CA TYR A 101 17.02 4.72 1.57
C TYR A 101 17.77 4.08 2.74
N LYS A 102 18.91 3.46 2.47
CA LYS A 102 19.75 2.92 3.53
C LYS A 102 20.27 4.02 4.45
N ASP A 103 20.77 5.11 3.86
CA ASP A 103 21.25 6.27 4.61
C ASP A 103 20.16 6.91 5.46
N ALA A 104 18.95 7.04 4.92
CA ALA A 104 17.78 7.52 5.64
C ALA A 104 17.44 6.60 6.84
N ASN A 105 17.50 5.28 6.66
CA ASN A 105 17.25 4.35 7.76
C ASN A 105 18.27 4.50 8.89
N ASP A 106 19.56 4.64 8.55
CA ASP A 106 20.61 4.87 9.53
C ASP A 106 20.39 6.20 10.28
N LEU A 107 20.05 7.28 9.55
CA LEU A 107 19.73 8.59 10.10
C LEU A 107 18.51 8.59 11.02
N LEU A 108 17.52 7.75 10.75
CA LEU A 108 16.33 7.57 11.57
C LEU A 108 16.53 6.65 12.78
N GLY A 109 17.73 6.08 12.94
CA GLY A 109 18.08 5.23 14.07
C GLY A 109 17.94 3.74 13.81
N ASN A 110 18.08 3.29 12.58
CA ASN A 110 17.98 1.87 12.18
C ASN A 110 16.65 1.25 12.59
N ILE A 111 15.58 1.91 12.25
CA ILE A 111 14.23 1.49 12.66
C ILE A 111 13.79 0.19 11.97
N VAL A 112 12.95 -0.58 12.64
CA VAL A 112 12.28 -1.73 12.04
C VAL A 112 11.36 -1.25 10.91
N LYS A 113 11.61 -1.75 9.70
CA LYS A 113 10.91 -1.35 8.49
C LYS A 113 9.67 -2.21 8.26
N VAL A 114 8.56 -1.79 8.85
CA VAL A 114 7.22 -2.35 8.68
C VAL A 114 6.25 -1.17 8.52
N THR A 115 5.10 -1.37 7.91
CA THR A 115 4.11 -0.29 7.73
C THR A 115 3.69 0.28 9.11
N PRO A 116 3.78 1.61 9.34
CA PRO A 116 4.09 2.69 8.40
C PRO A 116 5.57 3.13 8.33
N SER A 117 6.46 2.58 9.16
CA SER A 117 7.85 3.05 9.29
C SER A 117 8.66 2.92 7.99
N SER A 118 8.42 1.88 7.19
CA SER A 118 9.07 1.72 5.88
C SER A 118 8.74 2.86 4.92
N LYS A 119 7.52 3.42 5.01
CA LYS A 119 7.12 4.61 4.25
C LYS A 119 7.90 5.84 4.69
N VAL A 120 8.09 6.04 6.00
CA VAL A 120 8.88 7.16 6.54
C VAL A 120 10.30 7.15 5.97
N VAL A 121 10.95 5.98 5.95
CA VAL A 121 12.30 5.83 5.37
C VAL A 121 12.29 6.15 3.87
N GLY A 122 11.29 5.69 3.13
CA GLY A 122 11.14 5.98 1.70
C GLY A 122 10.91 7.46 1.41
N ASP A 123 10.01 8.10 2.13
CA ASP A 123 9.74 9.54 1.99
C ASP A 123 10.98 10.38 2.32
N MET A 124 11.73 9.98 3.36
CA MET A 124 12.99 10.61 3.71
C MET A 124 14.05 10.46 2.62
N ALA A 125 14.18 9.27 2.02
CA ALA A 125 15.13 9.02 0.95
C ALA A 125 14.84 9.88 -0.29
N ILE A 126 13.56 9.96 -0.69
CA ILE A 126 13.13 10.82 -1.81
C ILE A 126 13.37 12.30 -1.48
N PHE A 127 13.06 12.70 -0.27
CA PHE A 127 13.29 14.07 0.19
C PHE A 127 14.78 14.44 0.15
N MET A 128 15.66 13.55 0.61
CA MET A 128 17.10 13.73 0.56
C MET A 128 17.59 13.89 -0.89
N SER A 129 17.16 13.01 -1.81
CA SER A 129 17.50 13.09 -3.24
C SER A 129 17.08 14.43 -3.84
N LYS A 130 15.84 14.86 -3.60
CA LYS A 130 15.31 16.12 -4.16
C LYS A 130 15.99 17.38 -3.66
N ASN A 131 16.54 17.35 -2.44
CA ASN A 131 17.18 18.50 -1.82
C ASN A 131 18.72 18.41 -1.82
N GLY A 132 19.31 17.40 -2.47
CA GLY A 132 20.75 17.18 -2.48
C GLY A 132 21.33 16.87 -1.09
N LEU A 133 20.52 16.32 -0.19
CA LEU A 133 20.91 16.00 1.17
C LEU A 133 21.58 14.62 1.24
N THR A 134 22.59 14.52 2.06
CA THR A 134 23.36 13.31 2.36
C THR A 134 23.52 13.16 3.86
N LYS A 135 24.08 12.05 4.32
CA LYS A 135 24.47 11.90 5.75
C LYS A 135 25.41 13.00 6.23
N ASP A 136 26.29 13.50 5.34
CA ASP A 136 27.33 14.43 5.71
C ASP A 136 26.83 15.87 5.88
N ASN A 137 25.82 16.26 5.07
CA ASN A 137 25.34 17.65 5.07
C ASN A 137 23.97 17.85 5.74
N ILE A 138 23.22 16.80 6.03
CA ILE A 138 21.86 16.91 6.56
C ILE A 138 21.77 17.66 7.89
N MET A 139 22.82 17.58 8.71
CA MET A 139 22.85 18.28 10.00
C MET A 139 23.05 19.79 9.87
N THR A 140 23.52 20.26 8.74
CA THR A 140 23.72 21.68 8.43
C THR A 140 22.68 22.20 7.47
N GLU A 141 22.61 21.64 6.27
CA GLU A 141 21.70 22.09 5.20
C GLU A 141 20.26 21.67 5.46
N GLY A 142 20.05 20.55 6.14
CA GLY A 142 18.71 20.04 6.49
C GLY A 142 17.91 20.94 7.43
N ALA A 143 18.56 21.86 8.15
CA ALA A 143 17.88 22.81 9.02
C ALA A 143 17.03 23.84 8.24
N GLU A 144 17.40 24.15 7.00
CA GLU A 144 16.78 25.17 6.18
C GLU A 144 15.57 24.67 5.35
N VAL A 145 15.39 23.35 5.27
CA VAL A 145 14.34 22.74 4.43
C VAL A 145 13.16 22.22 5.27
N SER A 146 11.99 22.09 4.65
CA SER A 146 10.79 21.53 5.29
C SER A 146 10.70 20.04 5.01
N TYR A 147 10.71 19.23 6.06
CA TYR A 147 10.64 17.77 5.98
C TYR A 147 9.21 17.29 5.61
N PRO A 148 9.07 16.12 4.98
CA PRO A 148 7.79 15.50 4.74
C PRO A 148 7.02 15.25 6.05
N ASP A 149 5.68 15.37 6.00
CA ASP A 149 4.82 15.18 7.17
C ASP A 149 5.04 13.83 7.85
N SER A 150 5.25 12.75 7.07
CA SER A 150 5.53 11.42 7.61
C SER A 150 6.80 11.35 8.46
N VAL A 151 7.83 12.14 8.09
CA VAL A 151 9.09 12.23 8.83
C VAL A 151 8.91 13.08 10.08
N VAL A 152 8.15 14.17 9.99
CA VAL A 152 7.78 15.00 11.14
C VAL A 152 6.95 14.19 12.14
N ASP A 153 5.94 13.47 11.67
CA ASP A 153 5.08 12.60 12.50
C ASP A 153 5.86 11.50 13.20
N TYR A 154 6.86 10.93 12.52
CA TYR A 154 7.77 9.96 13.13
C TYR A 154 8.50 10.61 14.32
N PHE A 155 9.16 11.74 14.11
CA PHE A 155 9.93 12.42 15.17
C PHE A 155 9.06 13.04 16.26
N LEU A 156 7.80 13.37 15.99
CA LEU A 156 6.81 13.72 17.00
C LEU A 156 6.42 12.54 17.88
N GLY A 157 6.62 11.29 17.43
CA GLY A 157 6.18 10.08 18.11
C GLY A 157 4.74 9.66 17.79
N ASN A 158 4.09 10.28 16.79
CA ASN A 158 2.70 9.99 16.41
C ASN A 158 2.48 8.56 15.91
N ILE A 159 3.51 7.93 15.36
CA ILE A 159 3.47 6.54 14.87
C ILE A 159 4.20 5.54 15.79
N GLY A 160 4.47 5.96 17.02
CA GLY A 160 5.20 5.18 18.02
C GLY A 160 6.62 5.68 18.25
N GLN A 161 7.32 5.01 19.17
CA GLN A 161 8.68 5.36 19.52
C GLN A 161 9.60 4.18 19.22
N PRO A 162 10.76 4.42 18.56
CA PRO A 162 11.73 3.37 18.29
C PRO A 162 12.41 2.90 19.57
N GLU A 163 12.82 1.64 19.58
CA GLU A 163 13.70 1.13 20.64
C GLU A 163 14.99 1.94 20.67
N GLY A 164 15.39 2.37 21.86
CA GLY A 164 16.56 3.25 22.04
C GLY A 164 16.29 4.75 21.87
N GLY A 165 15.06 5.13 21.49
CA GLY A 165 14.66 6.53 21.31
C GLY A 165 15.02 7.10 19.94
N PHE A 166 14.66 8.36 19.73
CA PHE A 166 14.95 9.08 18.49
C PHE A 166 16.37 9.62 18.44
N PRO A 167 17.02 9.69 17.26
CA PRO A 167 18.27 10.43 17.07
C PRO A 167 18.08 11.91 17.39
N ALA A 168 18.52 12.35 18.57
CA ALA A 168 18.16 13.63 19.18
C ALA A 168 18.53 14.85 18.32
N ASP A 169 19.69 14.84 17.67
CA ASP A 169 20.16 15.97 16.87
C ASP A 169 19.29 16.14 15.60
N LEU A 170 18.99 15.04 14.91
CA LEU A 170 18.13 15.09 13.72
C LEU A 170 16.69 15.41 14.12
N GLN A 171 16.19 14.83 15.22
CA GLN A 171 14.85 15.17 15.75
C GLN A 171 14.70 16.67 15.98
N LYS A 172 15.69 17.32 16.58
CA LYS A 172 15.67 18.77 16.80
C LYS A 172 15.60 19.58 15.50
N ILE A 173 16.35 19.16 14.48
CA ILE A 173 16.37 19.79 13.17
C ILE A 173 15.01 19.64 12.49
N VAL A 174 14.47 18.43 12.47
CA VAL A 174 13.19 18.12 11.80
C VAL A 174 12.02 18.83 12.47
N LEU A 175 11.95 18.80 13.80
CA LEU A 175 10.84 19.34 14.55
C LEU A 175 10.85 20.88 14.65
N LYS A 176 11.98 21.56 14.43
CA LYS A 176 12.06 23.04 14.45
C LYS A 176 11.39 23.68 15.67
N GLY A 177 11.58 23.07 16.84
CA GLY A 177 11.03 23.55 18.10
C GLY A 177 9.65 23.00 18.47
N GLN A 178 9.00 22.20 17.62
CA GLN A 178 7.84 21.42 18.02
C GLN A 178 8.23 20.41 19.10
N LYS A 179 7.33 20.19 20.06
CA LYS A 179 7.57 19.22 21.14
C LYS A 179 7.03 17.86 20.74
N PRO A 180 7.85 16.79 20.86
CA PRO A 180 7.35 15.43 20.67
C PRO A 180 6.28 15.11 21.74
N ILE A 181 5.40 14.18 21.41
CA ILE A 181 4.39 13.68 22.35
C ILE A 181 5.04 12.84 23.44
N GLU A 182 4.44 12.83 24.61
CA GLU A 182 4.83 11.94 25.70
C GLU A 182 3.84 10.77 25.79
N GLY A 183 4.37 9.53 25.78
CA GLY A 183 3.56 8.32 25.89
C GLY A 183 3.04 7.81 24.52
N ARG A 184 1.88 7.16 24.56
CA ARG A 184 1.27 6.54 23.37
C ARG A 184 0.38 7.54 22.62
N ALA A 185 0.63 7.72 21.33
CA ALA A 185 -0.15 8.61 20.48
C ALA A 185 -1.67 8.34 20.56
N GLY A 186 -2.08 7.07 20.47
CA GLY A 186 -3.49 6.71 20.56
C GLY A 186 -4.16 7.00 21.89
N ALA A 187 -3.39 7.12 22.98
CA ALA A 187 -3.94 7.50 24.30
C ALA A 187 -4.20 9.00 24.42
N LEU A 188 -3.60 9.81 23.55
CA LEU A 188 -3.76 11.26 23.52
C LEU A 188 -4.89 11.73 22.60
N LEU A 189 -5.38 10.83 21.74
CA LEU A 189 -6.51 11.15 20.86
C LEU A 189 -7.80 11.30 21.68
N PRO A 190 -8.63 12.29 21.34
CA PRO A 190 -9.96 12.41 21.93
C PRO A 190 -10.82 11.18 21.56
N PRO A 191 -11.81 10.82 22.37
CA PRO A 191 -12.79 9.82 21.98
C PRO A 191 -13.45 10.19 20.64
N ALA A 192 -13.76 9.18 19.81
CA ALA A 192 -14.48 9.42 18.57
C ALA A 192 -15.87 10.02 18.86
N ASP A 193 -16.21 11.07 18.14
CA ASP A 193 -17.54 11.68 18.17
C ASP A 193 -18.45 10.97 17.15
N TRP A 194 -19.11 9.92 17.61
CA TRP A 194 -19.97 9.09 16.78
C TRP A 194 -21.15 9.84 16.19
N GLU A 195 -21.74 10.76 16.95
CA GLU A 195 -22.88 11.58 16.50
C GLU A 195 -22.46 12.54 15.38
N ALA A 196 -21.29 13.16 15.51
CA ALA A 196 -20.74 14.01 14.47
C ALA A 196 -20.42 13.22 13.20
N ILE A 197 -19.91 11.99 13.32
CA ILE A 197 -19.65 11.10 12.18
C ILE A 197 -20.97 10.72 11.48
N GLU A 198 -21.96 10.25 12.21
CA GLU A 198 -23.27 9.92 11.64
C GLU A 198 -23.91 11.12 10.92
N LYS A 199 -23.85 12.29 11.54
CA LYS A 199 -24.33 13.54 10.95
C LYS A 199 -23.59 13.86 9.64
N HIS A 200 -22.26 13.77 9.65
CA HIS A 200 -21.45 13.97 8.44
C HIS A 200 -21.86 13.04 7.31
N LEU A 201 -22.02 11.74 7.60
CA LEU A 201 -22.43 10.75 6.60
C LEU A 201 -23.80 11.03 6.01
N HIS A 202 -24.72 11.55 6.79
CA HIS A 202 -26.03 11.96 6.30
C HIS A 202 -25.99 13.23 5.44
N GLU A 203 -25.21 14.24 5.85
CA GLU A 203 -25.19 15.55 5.21
C GLU A 203 -24.26 15.60 3.99
N ALA A 204 -23.05 15.06 4.10
CA ALA A 204 -22.05 15.14 3.04
C ALA A 204 -22.30 14.13 1.91
N HIS A 205 -22.82 12.94 2.24
CA HIS A 205 -23.01 11.84 1.28
C HIS A 205 -24.48 11.54 1.00
N ALA A 206 -25.41 12.33 1.52
CA ALA A 206 -26.86 12.15 1.35
C ALA A 206 -27.33 10.71 1.62
N LEU A 207 -26.62 9.96 2.45
CA LEU A 207 -26.94 8.58 2.76
C LEU A 207 -28.30 8.49 3.45
N LYS A 208 -29.27 7.90 2.78
CA LYS A 208 -30.63 7.72 3.32
C LYS A 208 -30.65 6.83 4.55
N LYS A 209 -29.67 5.92 4.67
CA LYS A 209 -29.54 5.00 5.81
C LYS A 209 -28.07 4.80 6.13
N VAL A 210 -27.64 5.33 7.26
CA VAL A 210 -26.31 5.09 7.83
C VAL A 210 -26.40 3.84 8.73
N ASN A 211 -25.50 2.90 8.51
CA ASN A 211 -25.39 1.69 9.33
C ASN A 211 -24.06 1.70 10.12
N PRO A 212 -23.92 0.88 11.17
CA PRO A 212 -22.71 0.86 11.99
C PRO A 212 -21.43 0.62 11.19
N ARG A 213 -21.48 -0.12 10.07
CA ARG A 213 -20.33 -0.37 9.22
C ARG A 213 -19.87 0.89 8.50
N ASN A 214 -20.80 1.73 8.03
CA ASN A 214 -20.48 3.02 7.43
C ASN A 214 -19.74 3.91 8.43
N VAL A 215 -20.28 4.01 9.65
CA VAL A 215 -19.72 4.81 10.74
C VAL A 215 -18.29 4.36 11.08
N LEU A 216 -18.09 3.05 11.25
CA LEU A 216 -16.78 2.49 11.56
C LEU A 216 -15.79 2.67 10.41
N SER A 217 -16.23 2.48 9.16
CA SER A 217 -15.37 2.66 7.97
C SER A 217 -14.91 4.11 7.85
N TYR A 218 -15.82 5.06 8.05
CA TYR A 218 -15.46 6.49 8.06
C TYR A 218 -14.53 6.83 9.23
N ALA A 219 -14.82 6.36 10.44
CA ALA A 219 -13.98 6.61 11.61
C ALA A 219 -12.54 6.11 11.44
N LEU A 220 -12.35 4.99 10.76
CA LEU A 220 -11.04 4.40 10.49
C LEU A 220 -10.30 5.06 9.32
N TYR A 221 -11.03 5.43 8.27
CA TYR A 221 -10.46 5.89 7.00
C TYR A 221 -11.31 7.01 6.36
N PRO A 222 -11.42 8.19 6.98
CA PRO A 222 -12.39 9.21 6.55
C PRO A 222 -12.22 9.60 5.08
N LYS A 223 -11.02 9.96 4.66
CA LYS A 223 -10.76 10.34 3.26
C LYS A 223 -11.04 9.21 2.27
N VAL A 224 -10.60 8.00 2.58
CA VAL A 224 -10.81 6.82 1.68
C VAL A 224 -12.29 6.49 1.59
N TYR A 225 -13.04 6.66 2.67
CA TYR A 225 -14.48 6.46 2.68
C TYR A 225 -15.21 7.51 1.84
N ASP A 226 -14.82 8.78 1.96
CA ASP A 226 -15.37 9.86 1.12
C ASP A 226 -15.10 9.60 -0.37
N ASP A 227 -13.88 9.22 -0.72
CA ASP A 227 -13.52 8.86 -2.10
C ASP A 227 -14.34 7.66 -2.61
N TYR A 228 -14.57 6.65 -1.75
CA TYR A 228 -15.39 5.49 -2.08
C TYR A 228 -16.86 5.87 -2.36
N VAL A 229 -17.49 6.68 -1.50
CA VAL A 229 -18.89 7.10 -1.68
C VAL A 229 -19.04 7.96 -2.93
N ASN A 230 -18.13 8.89 -3.16
CA ASN A 230 -18.12 9.71 -4.38
C ASN A 230 -18.00 8.84 -5.65
N HIS A 231 -17.17 7.78 -5.60
CA HIS A 231 -17.05 6.83 -6.70
C HIS A 231 -18.37 6.06 -6.92
N GLU A 232 -19.00 5.60 -5.83
CA GLU A 232 -20.29 4.87 -5.88
C GLU A 232 -21.42 5.75 -6.42
N GLU A 233 -21.43 7.06 -6.14
CA GLU A 233 -22.38 8.02 -6.72
C GLU A 233 -22.24 8.15 -8.24
N VAL A 234 -21.02 8.09 -8.76
CA VAL A 234 -20.75 8.23 -10.22
C VAL A 234 -20.97 6.92 -10.95
N TYR A 235 -20.47 5.82 -10.42
CA TYR A 235 -20.42 4.52 -11.13
C TYR A 235 -21.43 3.49 -10.62
N THR A 236 -22.21 3.84 -9.59
CA THR A 236 -23.14 2.92 -8.91
C THR A 236 -22.42 1.73 -8.25
N ASP A 237 -23.16 0.71 -7.79
CA ASP A 237 -22.60 -0.49 -7.19
C ASP A 237 -22.01 -1.41 -8.27
N VAL A 238 -20.69 -1.38 -8.41
CA VAL A 238 -19.94 -2.24 -9.34
C VAL A 238 -19.49 -3.57 -8.71
N SER A 239 -19.86 -3.85 -7.45
CA SER A 239 -19.46 -5.07 -6.73
C SER A 239 -19.96 -6.36 -7.37
N LYS A 240 -20.93 -6.25 -8.27
CA LYS A 240 -21.53 -7.37 -9.02
C LYS A 240 -20.81 -7.68 -10.34
N LEU A 241 -19.92 -6.79 -10.78
CA LEU A 241 -19.10 -7.05 -11.95
C LEU A 241 -17.98 -8.04 -11.62
N SER A 242 -17.65 -8.91 -12.55
CA SER A 242 -16.44 -9.71 -12.46
C SER A 242 -15.20 -8.81 -12.57
N SER A 243 -14.09 -9.19 -11.95
CA SER A 243 -12.89 -8.36 -11.90
C SER A 243 -12.30 -8.04 -13.27
N ASP A 244 -12.38 -8.97 -14.22
CA ASP A 244 -11.94 -8.77 -15.60
C ASP A 244 -12.81 -7.73 -16.33
N VAL A 245 -14.12 -7.80 -16.19
CA VAL A 245 -15.03 -6.80 -16.75
C VAL A 245 -14.83 -5.42 -16.09
N PHE A 246 -14.62 -5.39 -14.79
CA PHE A 246 -14.37 -4.15 -14.08
C PHE A 246 -13.09 -3.45 -14.55
N PHE A 247 -11.98 -4.21 -14.75
CA PHE A 247 -10.69 -3.62 -15.12
C PHE A 247 -10.53 -3.39 -16.63
N PHE A 248 -11.08 -4.25 -17.45
CA PHE A 248 -10.80 -4.25 -18.90
C PHE A 248 -12.04 -3.95 -19.75
N GLY A 249 -13.23 -3.90 -19.15
CA GLY A 249 -14.49 -3.76 -19.87
C GLY A 249 -14.85 -5.01 -20.69
N LEU A 250 -15.74 -4.82 -21.66
CA LEU A 250 -16.13 -5.86 -22.61
C LEU A 250 -15.66 -5.47 -24.02
N ALA A 251 -15.10 -6.39 -24.75
CA ALA A 251 -14.86 -6.22 -26.18
C ALA A 251 -16.19 -6.34 -26.97
N LYS A 252 -16.25 -5.76 -28.16
CA LYS A 252 -17.44 -5.81 -29.00
C LYS A 252 -17.87 -7.25 -29.28
N GLY A 253 -19.09 -7.57 -28.91
CA GLY A 253 -19.68 -8.89 -29.04
C GLY A 253 -19.54 -9.77 -27.78
N GLU A 254 -18.74 -9.37 -26.81
CA GLU A 254 -18.62 -10.09 -25.52
C GLU A 254 -19.85 -9.89 -24.64
N GLU A 255 -20.04 -10.84 -23.75
CA GLU A 255 -21.19 -10.92 -22.84
C GLU A 255 -20.69 -11.14 -21.39
N THR A 256 -21.38 -10.55 -20.42
CA THR A 256 -21.21 -10.83 -19.00
C THR A 256 -22.55 -11.01 -18.32
N SER A 257 -22.60 -11.85 -17.28
CA SER A 257 -23.77 -12.03 -16.43
C SER A 257 -23.58 -11.28 -15.12
N ILE A 258 -24.61 -10.55 -14.70
CA ILE A 258 -24.65 -9.83 -13.43
C ILE A 258 -25.80 -10.34 -12.59
N GLU A 259 -25.53 -10.87 -11.40
CA GLU A 259 -26.54 -11.26 -10.44
C GLU A 259 -27.18 -10.02 -9.80
N ILE A 260 -28.48 -9.83 -10.03
CA ILE A 260 -29.27 -8.69 -9.50
C ILE A 260 -30.12 -9.05 -8.29
N GLY A 261 -30.17 -10.31 -7.91
CA GLY A 261 -30.91 -10.83 -6.76
C GLY A 261 -30.85 -12.35 -6.73
N GLU A 262 -31.37 -12.96 -5.67
CA GLU A 262 -31.33 -14.41 -5.46
C GLU A 262 -31.77 -15.19 -6.70
N GLY A 263 -30.80 -15.76 -7.43
CA GLY A 263 -31.05 -16.58 -8.63
C GLY A 263 -31.58 -15.83 -9.84
N LYS A 264 -31.38 -14.51 -9.90
CA LYS A 264 -31.75 -13.69 -11.07
C LYS A 264 -30.53 -13.01 -11.64
N ASP A 265 -30.18 -13.40 -12.86
CA ASP A 265 -29.07 -12.84 -13.60
C ASP A 265 -29.57 -11.97 -14.75
N ILE A 266 -28.89 -10.87 -15.01
CA ILE A 266 -29.00 -10.10 -16.25
C ILE A 266 -27.79 -10.42 -17.10
N LEU A 267 -28.04 -10.81 -18.35
CA LEU A 267 -26.99 -10.96 -19.37
C LEU A 267 -26.84 -9.62 -20.10
N ILE A 268 -25.64 -9.07 -20.03
CA ILE A 268 -25.26 -7.84 -20.72
C ILE A 268 -24.33 -8.19 -21.87
N LYS A 269 -24.64 -7.72 -23.07
CA LYS A 269 -23.81 -7.87 -24.25
C LYS A 269 -23.35 -6.51 -24.75
N TYR A 270 -22.04 -6.33 -24.95
CA TYR A 270 -21.52 -5.13 -25.59
C TYR A 270 -21.72 -5.22 -27.11
N ILE A 271 -22.59 -4.40 -27.65
CA ILE A 271 -22.91 -4.40 -29.06
C ILE A 271 -22.04 -3.38 -29.82
N ASP A 272 -22.08 -2.13 -29.40
CA ASP A 272 -21.32 -1.04 -30.01
C ASP A 272 -21.27 0.18 -29.10
N MET A 273 -20.30 1.07 -29.37
CA MET A 273 -20.17 2.36 -28.70
C MET A 273 -19.90 3.41 -29.78
N THR A 274 -20.71 4.44 -29.79
CA THR A 274 -20.45 5.64 -30.61
C THR A 274 -19.57 6.61 -29.83
N GLU A 275 -18.68 7.32 -30.53
CA GLU A 275 -17.94 8.41 -29.91
C GLU A 275 -18.93 9.40 -29.28
N PRO A 276 -18.69 9.89 -28.04
CA PRO A 276 -19.54 10.89 -27.44
C PRO A 276 -19.56 12.14 -28.32
N ASN A 277 -20.73 12.65 -28.59
CA ASN A 277 -20.85 13.93 -29.28
C ASN A 277 -20.38 15.07 -28.35
N THR A 278 -20.26 16.30 -28.89
CA THR A 278 -19.81 17.49 -28.14
C THR A 278 -20.74 17.85 -26.97
N GLU A 279 -21.91 17.22 -26.87
CA GLU A 279 -22.89 17.43 -25.81
C GLU A 279 -22.82 16.33 -24.72
N GLY A 280 -21.94 15.32 -24.88
CA GLY A 280 -21.70 14.28 -23.88
C GLY A 280 -22.80 13.19 -23.80
N ILE A 281 -23.61 13.04 -24.86
CA ILE A 281 -24.67 12.01 -24.97
C ILE A 281 -24.24 10.92 -25.94
#